data_cd3b521e4060d5c5e08822eb0d45680f
#
_entry.id   cd3b521e4060d5c5e08822eb0d45680f
#
_cell.length_a   1.000
_cell.length_b   1.000
_cell.length_c   1.000
_cell.angle_alpha   90.00
_cell.angle_beta   90.00
_cell.angle_gamma   90.00
#
_symmetry.space_group_name_H-M   'P 1'
#
loop_
_entity.id
_entity.type
_entity.pdbx_description
1 polymer ?
#
loop_
_entity_poly.entity_id
_entity_poly.type
_entity_poly.pdbx_seq_one_letter_code
_entity_poly.pdbx_strand_id
1 'polypeptide(L)'
;MDILNDELLYTENLSKNFQGITAVDKVNFKINKNEIRALIGPNGAGKTTFVSLLCGRIRASKGKVFFNGSDISNLPVYKRISSGIGYTFQITAIFSNLTVYENVALSIKNRRNKEKRSIIFEVLNKVGLLDRVSQRSGDLSYGHQRLLELAMGMAQRPKLLILDEPTQGLSDLEIENFKKHIKDFSETMTVLLIEHNMDVVMSIADKITVLHFGKIISEGDKHSIQSDPLVQKAYLGDQC
;
A
#
# COMPACT_ATOMS: atom_id res chain seq x y z
N MET A 1 -20.07 10.79 24.70
CA MET A 1 -18.70 10.23 24.55
C MET A 1 -18.61 9.72 23.13
N ASP A 2 -18.21 10.60 22.21
CA ASP A 2 -18.03 10.23 20.82
C ASP A 2 -16.88 9.22 20.75
N ILE A 3 -17.17 7.98 20.42
CA ILE A 3 -16.17 7.01 20.02
C ILE A 3 -15.60 7.57 18.74
N LEU A 4 -14.44 8.23 18.84
CA LEU A 4 -13.69 8.72 17.67
C LEU A 4 -13.53 7.51 16.76
N ASN A 5 -14.22 7.55 15.62
CA ASN A 5 -14.17 6.49 14.63
C ASN A 5 -12.75 6.52 14.02
N ASP A 6 -11.86 5.69 14.55
CA ASP A 6 -10.45 5.61 14.15
C ASP A 6 -10.30 4.97 12.75
N GLU A 7 -11.40 4.46 12.20
CA GLU A 7 -11.41 3.80 10.90
C GLU A 7 -11.12 4.80 9.79
N LEU A 8 -10.03 4.59 9.06
CA LEU A 8 -9.68 5.40 7.90
C LEU A 8 -10.32 4.88 6.62
N LEU A 9 -10.28 3.55 6.41
CA LEU A 9 -10.90 2.90 5.28
C LEU A 9 -11.59 1.62 5.74
N TYR A 10 -12.82 1.39 5.24
CA TYR A 10 -13.49 0.11 5.43
C TYR A 10 -14.31 -0.28 4.21
N THR A 11 -14.64 -1.57 4.13
CA THR A 11 -15.45 -2.15 3.05
C THR A 11 -16.63 -2.91 3.62
N GLU A 12 -17.75 -2.88 2.91
CA GLU A 12 -18.97 -3.63 3.25
C GLU A 12 -19.32 -4.60 2.12
N ASN A 13 -19.22 -5.91 2.41
CA ASN A 13 -19.57 -7.00 1.49
C ASN A 13 -18.96 -6.81 0.08
N LEU A 14 -17.73 -6.29 0.02
CA LEU A 14 -17.08 -5.95 -1.23
C LEU A 14 -16.83 -7.21 -2.05
N SER A 15 -17.32 -7.22 -3.29
CA SER A 15 -17.24 -8.40 -4.14
C SER A 15 -16.87 -8.03 -5.58
N LYS A 16 -16.10 -8.89 -6.22
CA LYS A 16 -15.76 -8.80 -7.64
C LYS A 16 -15.86 -10.14 -8.32
N ASN A 17 -16.66 -10.17 -9.38
CA ASN A 17 -16.82 -11.34 -10.25
C ASN A 17 -16.31 -10.98 -11.65
N PHE A 18 -15.53 -11.88 -12.27
CA PHE A 18 -15.07 -11.81 -13.64
C PHE A 18 -15.59 -13.03 -14.39
N GLN A 19 -16.60 -12.88 -15.22
CA GLN A 19 -17.11 -13.94 -16.13
C GLN A 19 -17.28 -15.31 -15.43
N GLY A 20 -17.86 -15.30 -14.22
CA GLY A 20 -18.09 -16.54 -13.44
C GLY A 20 -17.04 -16.83 -12.37
N ILE A 21 -15.87 -16.22 -12.40
CA ILE A 21 -14.84 -16.37 -11.36
C ILE A 21 -15.02 -15.29 -10.32
N THR A 22 -15.28 -15.65 -9.08
CA THR A 22 -15.37 -14.72 -7.95
C THR A 22 -13.97 -14.48 -7.38
N ALA A 23 -13.35 -13.36 -7.75
CA ALA A 23 -12.00 -13.01 -7.30
C ALA A 23 -11.97 -12.35 -5.93
N VAL A 24 -13.06 -11.70 -5.50
CA VAL A 24 -13.26 -11.13 -4.16
C VAL A 24 -14.71 -11.41 -3.76
N ASP A 25 -14.94 -12.02 -2.60
CA ASP A 25 -16.25 -12.48 -2.16
C ASP A 25 -16.63 -11.95 -0.78
N LYS A 26 -17.52 -10.95 -0.76
CA LYS A 26 -18.12 -10.34 0.44
C LYS A 26 -17.10 -9.92 1.49
N VAL A 27 -15.98 -9.31 1.04
CA VAL A 27 -14.91 -8.88 1.93
C VAL A 27 -15.38 -7.69 2.76
N ASN A 28 -15.35 -7.86 4.09
CA ASN A 28 -15.47 -6.82 5.09
C ASN A 28 -14.09 -6.58 5.69
N PHE A 29 -13.48 -5.47 5.36
CA PHE A 29 -12.12 -5.11 5.74
C PHE A 29 -12.13 -3.74 6.39
N LYS A 30 -11.24 -3.51 7.35
CA LYS A 30 -11.03 -2.18 7.93
C LYS A 30 -9.56 -1.93 8.24
N ILE A 31 -9.15 -0.68 8.13
CA ILE A 31 -7.85 -0.19 8.54
C ILE A 31 -8.02 1.13 9.29
N ASN A 32 -7.32 1.25 10.42
CA ASN A 32 -7.38 2.43 11.28
C ASN A 32 -6.33 3.46 10.84
N LYS A 33 -6.48 4.70 11.34
CA LYS A 33 -5.48 5.75 11.12
C LYS A 33 -4.16 5.36 11.77
N ASN A 34 -3.05 5.73 11.11
CA ASN A 34 -1.68 5.50 11.58
C ASN A 34 -1.36 4.02 11.87
N GLU A 35 -2.02 3.11 11.16
CA GLU A 35 -1.81 1.66 11.27
C GLU A 35 -0.99 1.17 10.06
N ILE A 36 -0.02 0.28 10.28
CA ILE A 36 0.58 -0.55 9.23
C ILE A 36 -0.21 -1.86 9.16
N ARG A 37 -1.08 -1.96 8.16
CA ARG A 37 -1.82 -3.18 7.88
C ARG A 37 -1.13 -3.98 6.78
N ALA A 38 -0.76 -5.21 7.06
CA ALA A 38 -0.32 -6.13 6.01
C ALA A 38 -1.52 -6.92 5.43
N LEU A 39 -1.56 -7.04 4.11
CA LEU A 39 -2.47 -7.91 3.38
C LEU A 39 -1.63 -9.03 2.75
N ILE A 40 -1.80 -10.25 3.26
CA ILE A 40 -1.07 -11.42 2.81
C ILE A 40 -2.01 -12.49 2.23
N GLY A 41 -1.45 -13.51 1.63
CA GLY A 41 -2.19 -14.65 1.08
C GLY A 41 -1.43 -15.26 -0.11
N PRO A 42 -1.72 -16.51 -0.49
CA PRO A 42 -1.07 -17.18 -1.59
C PRO A 42 -1.33 -16.50 -2.94
N ASN A 43 -0.61 -16.92 -3.98
CA ASN A 43 -0.84 -16.45 -5.34
C ASN A 43 -2.27 -16.83 -5.76
N GLY A 44 -2.96 -15.91 -6.43
CA GLY A 44 -4.37 -16.10 -6.80
C GLY A 44 -5.38 -15.88 -5.68
N ALA A 45 -4.97 -15.52 -4.46
CA ALA A 45 -5.88 -15.26 -3.33
C ALA A 45 -6.85 -14.09 -3.56
N GLY A 46 -6.59 -13.21 -4.55
CA GLY A 46 -7.43 -12.04 -4.86
C GLY A 46 -6.86 -10.71 -4.36
N LYS A 47 -5.63 -10.67 -3.80
CA LYS A 47 -5.00 -9.46 -3.23
C LYS A 47 -4.97 -8.28 -4.19
N THR A 48 -4.41 -8.46 -5.39
CA THR A 48 -4.31 -7.41 -6.42
C THR A 48 -5.69 -6.93 -6.88
N THR A 49 -6.67 -7.84 -6.98
CA THR A 49 -8.06 -7.49 -7.30
C THR A 49 -8.66 -6.66 -6.18
N PHE A 50 -8.49 -7.07 -4.92
CA PHE A 50 -9.00 -6.35 -3.77
C PHE A 50 -8.41 -4.93 -3.70
N VAL A 51 -7.10 -4.79 -3.81
CA VAL A 51 -6.43 -3.48 -3.84
C VAL A 51 -6.90 -2.62 -5.02
N SER A 52 -7.08 -3.21 -6.20
CA SER A 52 -7.62 -2.51 -7.37
C SER A 52 -9.04 -1.97 -7.14
N LEU A 53 -9.85 -2.67 -6.34
CA LEU A 53 -11.16 -2.19 -5.89
C LEU A 53 -11.03 -1.01 -4.93
N LEU A 54 -10.12 -1.07 -3.96
CA LEU A 54 -9.86 0.02 -3.01
C LEU A 54 -9.38 1.29 -3.73
N CYS A 55 -8.47 1.15 -4.70
CA CYS A 55 -7.95 2.26 -5.51
C CYS A 55 -8.94 2.78 -6.56
N GLY A 56 -10.02 2.04 -6.85
CA GLY A 56 -10.98 2.40 -7.92
C GLY A 56 -10.50 2.12 -9.34
N ARG A 57 -9.44 1.31 -9.51
CA ARG A 57 -8.93 0.88 -10.82
C ARG A 57 -9.91 -0.05 -11.53
N ILE A 58 -10.66 -0.82 -10.75
CA ILE A 58 -11.78 -1.63 -11.23
C ILE A 58 -13.02 -1.33 -10.38
N ARG A 59 -14.21 -1.52 -10.96
CA ARG A 59 -15.47 -1.38 -10.24
C ARG A 59 -15.82 -2.68 -9.54
N ALA A 60 -16.36 -2.56 -8.32
CA ALA A 60 -16.94 -3.66 -7.59
C ALA A 60 -18.18 -4.21 -8.33
N SER A 61 -18.41 -5.51 -8.22
CA SER A 61 -19.66 -6.13 -8.66
C SER A 61 -20.77 -5.93 -7.64
N LYS A 62 -20.40 -5.93 -6.32
CA LYS A 62 -21.30 -5.67 -5.19
C LYS A 62 -20.48 -5.08 -4.03
N GLY A 63 -21.20 -4.50 -3.06
CA GLY A 63 -20.60 -3.96 -1.84
C GLY A 63 -20.13 -2.52 -2.00
N LYS A 64 -19.51 -1.99 -0.93
CA LYS A 64 -19.11 -0.59 -0.84
C LYS A 64 -17.71 -0.43 -0.29
N VAL A 65 -17.09 0.71 -0.59
CA VAL A 65 -15.81 1.16 -0.04
C VAL A 65 -16.02 2.55 0.57
N PHE A 66 -15.63 2.68 1.83
CA PHE A 66 -15.67 3.95 2.55
C PHE A 66 -14.26 4.41 2.90
N PHE A 67 -14.02 5.69 2.77
CA PHE A 67 -12.73 6.31 3.10
C PHE A 67 -12.95 7.62 3.85
N ASN A 68 -12.35 7.73 5.03
CA ASN A 68 -12.49 8.89 5.91
C ASN A 68 -13.96 9.30 6.11
N GLY A 69 -14.83 8.31 6.37
CA GLY A 69 -16.26 8.46 6.62
C GLY A 69 -17.13 8.68 5.37
N SER A 70 -16.54 8.75 4.17
CA SER A 70 -17.27 9.00 2.91
C SER A 70 -17.34 7.76 2.03
N ASP A 71 -18.51 7.50 1.41
CA ASP A 71 -18.66 6.44 0.39
C ASP A 71 -17.92 6.85 -0.89
N ILE A 72 -16.87 6.09 -1.23
CA ILE A 72 -16.05 6.30 -2.42
C ILE A 72 -16.25 5.22 -3.49
N SER A 73 -17.24 4.34 -3.34
CA SER A 73 -17.46 3.17 -4.19
C SER A 73 -17.49 3.48 -5.68
N ASN A 74 -18.15 4.59 -6.04
CA ASN A 74 -18.30 5.02 -7.43
C ASN A 74 -17.31 6.11 -7.88
N LEU A 75 -16.39 6.51 -7.00
CA LEU A 75 -15.41 7.53 -7.36
C LEU A 75 -14.33 6.95 -8.29
N PRO A 76 -13.97 7.65 -9.38
CA PRO A 76 -12.86 7.27 -10.24
C PRO A 76 -11.52 7.45 -9.51
N VAL A 77 -10.48 6.78 -10.02
CA VAL A 77 -9.11 6.76 -9.43
C VAL A 77 -8.63 8.15 -9.02
N TYR A 78 -8.71 9.14 -9.93
CA TYR A 78 -8.17 10.49 -9.65
C TYR A 78 -8.87 11.19 -8.49
N LYS A 79 -10.18 10.92 -8.24
CA LYS A 79 -10.91 11.46 -7.09
C LYS A 79 -10.50 10.76 -5.80
N ARG A 80 -10.26 9.45 -5.82
CA ARG A 80 -9.76 8.70 -4.66
C ARG A 80 -8.35 9.15 -4.27
N ILE A 81 -7.47 9.39 -5.27
CA ILE A 81 -6.15 9.99 -5.03
C ILE A 81 -6.31 11.38 -4.39
N SER A 82 -7.21 12.23 -4.92
CA SER A 82 -7.45 13.56 -4.36
C SER A 82 -8.04 13.53 -2.95
N SER A 83 -8.73 12.45 -2.55
CA SER A 83 -9.22 12.27 -1.18
C SER A 83 -8.14 11.82 -0.19
N GLY A 84 -6.97 11.41 -0.69
CA GLY A 84 -5.81 11.06 0.12
C GLY A 84 -5.41 9.58 0.08
N ILE A 85 -5.78 8.82 -0.96
CA ILE A 85 -5.29 7.45 -1.19
C ILE A 85 -4.11 7.52 -2.15
N GLY A 86 -2.91 7.16 -1.68
CA GLY A 86 -1.72 6.95 -2.50
C GLY A 86 -1.56 5.48 -2.85
N TYR A 87 -0.98 5.18 -4.02
CA TYR A 87 -0.70 3.81 -4.45
C TYR A 87 0.64 3.77 -5.19
N THR A 88 1.49 2.82 -4.83
CA THR A 88 2.70 2.47 -5.61
C THR A 88 2.44 1.21 -6.42
N PHE A 89 3.09 1.11 -7.57
CA PHE A 89 2.90 -0.04 -8.46
C PHE A 89 3.88 -1.16 -8.12
N GLN A 90 3.51 -2.41 -8.41
CA GLN A 90 4.38 -3.58 -8.29
C GLN A 90 5.62 -3.44 -9.19
N ILE A 91 5.47 -2.88 -10.38
CA ILE A 91 6.58 -2.56 -11.29
C ILE A 91 6.99 -1.11 -11.06
N THR A 92 8.30 -0.87 -10.92
CA THR A 92 8.85 0.47 -10.68
C THR A 92 8.39 1.46 -11.75
N ALA A 93 7.61 2.46 -11.32
CA ALA A 93 6.96 3.44 -12.20
C ALA A 93 7.65 4.81 -12.11
N ILE A 94 8.94 4.86 -12.45
CA ILE A 94 9.73 6.08 -12.53
C ILE A 94 9.94 6.52 -13.98
N PHE A 95 10.15 7.80 -14.20
CA PHE A 95 10.54 8.36 -15.49
C PHE A 95 12.08 8.36 -15.59
N SER A 96 12.66 7.29 -16.12
CA SER A 96 14.11 7.03 -16.11
C SER A 96 14.95 8.14 -16.72
N ASN A 97 14.42 8.90 -17.68
CA ASN A 97 15.11 10.03 -18.32
C ASN A 97 15.05 11.34 -17.53
N LEU A 98 14.25 11.41 -16.49
CA LEU A 98 14.14 12.56 -15.61
C LEU A 98 15.03 12.40 -14.38
N THR A 99 15.38 13.52 -13.77
CA THR A 99 16.10 13.55 -12.50
C THR A 99 15.24 13.03 -11.35
N VAL A 100 15.85 12.68 -10.24
CA VAL A 100 15.19 12.35 -8.97
C VAL A 100 14.23 13.47 -8.55
N TYR A 101 14.69 14.74 -8.65
CA TYR A 101 13.86 15.92 -8.36
C TYR A 101 12.61 15.98 -9.24
N GLU A 102 12.76 15.82 -10.55
CA GLU A 102 11.67 15.94 -11.52
C GLU A 102 10.64 14.83 -11.34
N ASN A 103 11.06 13.60 -11.04
CA ASN A 103 10.16 12.50 -10.73
C ASN A 103 9.25 12.84 -9.55
N VAL A 104 9.81 13.30 -8.44
CA VAL A 104 9.02 13.72 -7.28
C VAL A 104 8.16 14.94 -7.61
N ALA A 105 8.67 15.90 -8.36
CA ALA A 105 7.92 17.10 -8.75
C ALA A 105 6.66 16.79 -9.58
N LEU A 106 6.71 15.77 -10.44
CA LEU A 106 5.56 15.31 -11.23
C LEU A 106 4.46 14.69 -10.38
N SER A 107 4.80 14.07 -9.24
CA SER A 107 3.81 13.47 -8.33
C SER A 107 2.99 14.52 -7.56
N ILE A 108 3.49 15.75 -7.44
CA ILE A 108 2.86 16.82 -6.66
C ILE A 108 1.94 17.65 -7.56
N LYS A 109 0.63 17.63 -7.29
CA LYS A 109 -0.39 18.42 -8.00
C LYS A 109 -0.78 19.69 -7.22
N ASN A 110 -1.16 20.74 -7.96
CA ASN A 110 -1.85 21.92 -7.43
C ASN A 110 -1.18 22.64 -6.23
N ARG A 111 0.16 22.73 -6.23
CA ARG A 111 0.94 23.45 -5.22
C ARG A 111 1.74 24.57 -5.84
N ARG A 112 1.99 25.64 -5.08
CA ARG A 112 2.90 26.74 -5.50
C ARG A 112 4.33 26.23 -5.60
N ASN A 113 5.14 26.78 -6.52
CA ASN A 113 6.51 26.30 -6.77
C ASN A 113 7.38 26.25 -5.50
N LYS A 114 7.28 27.25 -4.62
CA LYS A 114 8.03 27.28 -3.35
C LYS A 114 7.65 26.13 -2.42
N GLU A 115 6.33 25.84 -2.32
CA GLU A 115 5.82 24.74 -1.50
C GLU A 115 6.20 23.38 -2.09
N LYS A 116 6.10 23.22 -3.43
CA LYS A 116 6.56 22.01 -4.11
C LYS A 116 8.02 21.70 -3.79
N ARG A 117 8.89 22.72 -3.92
CA ARG A 117 10.32 22.56 -3.64
C ARG A 117 10.55 22.08 -2.20
N SER A 118 9.89 22.68 -1.23
CA SER A 118 10.00 22.27 0.19
C SER A 118 9.61 20.80 0.38
N ILE A 119 8.47 20.39 -0.19
CA ILE A 119 7.99 18.98 -0.09
C ILE A 119 9.00 18.02 -0.73
N ILE A 120 9.52 18.35 -1.92
CA ILE A 120 10.48 17.49 -2.63
C ILE A 120 11.72 17.26 -1.77
N PHE A 121 12.32 18.32 -1.24
CA PHE A 121 13.52 18.17 -0.41
C PHE A 121 13.21 17.43 0.90
N GLU A 122 12.05 17.66 1.51
CA GLU A 122 11.60 16.95 2.71
C GLU A 122 11.53 15.44 2.47
N VAL A 123 10.81 15.01 1.41
CA VAL A 123 10.62 13.58 1.16
C VAL A 123 11.90 12.89 0.69
N LEU A 124 12.72 13.56 -0.13
CA LEU A 124 14.01 13.02 -0.56
C LEU A 124 14.98 12.86 0.60
N ASN A 125 14.97 13.80 1.56
CA ASN A 125 15.77 13.66 2.78
C ASN A 125 15.30 12.46 3.62
N LYS A 126 13.98 12.29 3.76
CA LYS A 126 13.40 11.17 4.52
C LYS A 126 13.75 9.79 3.96
N VAL A 127 13.90 9.67 2.64
CA VAL A 127 14.28 8.39 2.00
C VAL A 127 15.79 8.30 1.69
N GLY A 128 16.61 9.26 2.11
CA GLY A 128 18.07 9.24 1.91
C GLY A 128 18.52 9.46 0.47
N LEU A 129 17.73 10.18 -0.35
CA LEU A 129 18.06 10.48 -1.75
C LEU A 129 18.41 11.97 -2.01
N LEU A 130 18.63 12.74 -0.96
CA LEU A 130 18.85 14.18 -1.08
C LEU A 130 20.13 14.53 -1.86
N ASP A 131 21.20 13.78 -1.67
CA ASP A 131 22.49 13.92 -2.37
C ASP A 131 22.43 13.54 -3.85
N ARG A 132 21.36 12.87 -4.26
CA ARG A 132 21.09 12.39 -5.62
C ARG A 132 20.05 13.19 -6.38
N VAL A 133 19.66 14.34 -5.85
CA VAL A 133 18.53 15.17 -6.36
C VAL A 133 18.63 15.49 -7.85
N SER A 134 19.85 15.72 -8.37
CA SER A 134 20.11 16.05 -9.78
C SER A 134 20.48 14.83 -10.63
N GLN A 135 20.60 13.63 -10.03
CA GLN A 135 20.95 12.43 -10.76
C GLN A 135 19.75 11.95 -11.60
N ARG A 136 20.00 11.40 -12.79
CA ARG A 136 18.99 10.72 -13.60
C ARG A 136 18.49 9.52 -12.84
N SER A 137 17.17 9.34 -12.77
CA SER A 137 16.58 8.24 -12.01
C SER A 137 16.84 6.85 -12.62
N GLY A 138 17.07 6.79 -13.94
CA GLY A 138 17.47 5.55 -14.60
C GLY A 138 18.88 5.06 -14.22
N ASP A 139 19.75 5.95 -13.71
CA ASP A 139 21.10 5.63 -13.29
C ASP A 139 21.19 5.23 -11.80
N LEU A 140 20.06 5.21 -11.10
CA LEU A 140 19.97 4.74 -9.73
C LEU A 140 20.02 3.21 -9.67
N SER A 141 20.56 2.64 -8.57
CA SER A 141 20.36 1.22 -8.27
C SER A 141 18.86 0.92 -8.10
N TYR A 142 18.49 -0.35 -8.27
CA TYR A 142 17.09 -0.75 -8.14
C TYR A 142 16.48 -0.37 -6.78
N GLY A 143 17.21 -0.55 -5.70
CA GLY A 143 16.77 -0.13 -4.36
C GLY A 143 16.56 1.38 -4.24
N HIS A 144 17.45 2.20 -4.82
CA HIS A 144 17.24 3.64 -4.85
C HIS A 144 16.04 4.05 -5.73
N GLN A 145 15.75 3.32 -6.80
CA GLN A 145 14.55 3.54 -7.61
C GLN A 145 13.28 3.24 -6.80
N ARG A 146 13.28 2.18 -5.97
CA ARG A 146 12.18 1.87 -5.05
C ARG A 146 11.99 2.95 -3.98
N LEU A 147 13.08 3.48 -3.43
CA LEU A 147 13.02 4.62 -2.50
C LEU A 147 12.49 5.89 -3.18
N LEU A 148 12.83 6.11 -4.45
CA LEU A 148 12.27 7.21 -5.23
C LEU A 148 10.75 7.06 -5.44
N GLU A 149 10.25 5.87 -5.76
CA GLU A 149 8.81 5.60 -5.82
C GLU A 149 8.10 5.90 -4.50
N LEU A 150 8.70 5.46 -3.41
CA LEU A 150 8.18 5.73 -2.06
C LEU A 150 8.11 7.25 -1.82
N ALA A 151 9.18 8.01 -2.16
CA ALA A 151 9.20 9.46 -2.07
C ALA A 151 8.11 10.12 -2.93
N MET A 152 7.89 9.63 -4.15
CA MET A 152 6.82 10.11 -5.04
C MET A 152 5.42 9.89 -4.44
N GLY A 153 5.18 8.72 -3.84
CA GLY A 153 3.94 8.42 -3.13
C GLY A 153 3.72 9.35 -1.94
N MET A 154 4.75 9.55 -1.13
CA MET A 154 4.72 10.41 0.06
C MET A 154 4.56 11.90 -0.26
N ALA A 155 5.13 12.37 -1.36
CA ALA A 155 5.06 13.77 -1.76
C ALA A 155 3.62 14.27 -2.00
N GLN A 156 2.70 13.34 -2.25
CA GLN A 156 1.27 13.62 -2.34
C GLN A 156 0.62 13.85 -0.97
N ARG A 157 1.32 13.55 0.13
CA ARG A 157 0.83 13.59 1.51
C ARG A 157 -0.47 12.78 1.68
N PRO A 158 -0.47 11.49 1.31
CA PRO A 158 -1.65 10.66 1.40
C PRO A 158 -2.01 10.40 2.87
N LYS A 159 -3.30 10.17 3.15
CA LYS A 159 -3.77 9.64 4.44
C LYS A 159 -3.58 8.13 4.51
N LEU A 160 -3.71 7.45 3.36
CA LEU A 160 -3.45 6.02 3.18
C LEU A 160 -2.49 5.83 2.02
N LEU A 161 -1.35 5.20 2.27
CA LEU A 161 -0.40 4.76 1.25
C LEU A 161 -0.51 3.25 1.08
N ILE A 162 -0.81 2.81 -0.13
CA ILE A 162 -0.89 1.38 -0.49
C ILE A 162 0.40 1.02 -1.22
N LEU A 163 1.13 0.04 -0.69
CA LEU A 163 2.39 -0.45 -1.20
C LEU A 163 2.21 -1.89 -1.69
N ASP A 164 2.42 -2.13 -2.99
CA ASP A 164 2.21 -3.43 -3.62
C ASP A 164 3.56 -4.11 -3.91
N GLU A 165 3.90 -5.11 -3.08
CA GLU A 165 5.16 -5.87 -3.09
C GLU A 165 6.41 -4.97 -3.15
N PRO A 166 6.55 -3.99 -2.25
CA PRO A 166 7.59 -2.97 -2.36
C PRO A 166 9.00 -3.51 -2.13
N THR A 167 9.16 -4.67 -1.48
CA THR A 167 10.48 -5.25 -1.19
C THR A 167 10.94 -6.26 -2.22
N GLN A 168 10.14 -6.53 -3.25
CA GLN A 168 10.50 -7.48 -4.30
C GLN A 168 11.77 -7.03 -5.06
N GLY A 169 12.78 -7.91 -5.12
CA GLY A 169 14.03 -7.68 -5.83
C GLY A 169 15.06 -6.83 -5.06
N LEU A 170 14.78 -6.46 -3.82
CA LEU A 170 15.73 -5.79 -2.93
C LEU A 170 16.65 -6.80 -2.25
N SER A 171 17.89 -6.40 -1.96
CA SER A 171 18.80 -7.13 -1.07
C SER A 171 18.35 -7.00 0.40
N ASP A 172 18.84 -7.88 1.27
CA ASP A 172 18.47 -7.86 2.70
C ASP A 172 18.76 -6.52 3.36
N LEU A 173 19.89 -5.87 3.03
CA LEU A 173 20.21 -4.55 3.56
C LEU A 173 19.24 -3.46 3.08
N GLU A 174 18.83 -3.51 1.81
CA GLU A 174 17.86 -2.58 1.25
C GLU A 174 16.46 -2.81 1.87
N ILE A 175 16.09 -4.07 2.14
CA ILE A 175 14.85 -4.43 2.85
C ILE A 175 14.85 -3.83 4.26
N GLU A 176 15.95 -3.98 5.03
CA GLU A 176 16.03 -3.41 6.38
C GLU A 176 15.90 -1.88 6.37
N ASN A 177 16.54 -1.20 5.42
CA ASN A 177 16.41 0.24 5.25
C ASN A 177 14.97 0.63 4.87
N PHE A 178 14.35 -0.11 3.96
CA PHE A 178 12.97 0.13 3.53
C PHE A 178 11.98 -0.03 4.70
N LYS A 179 12.14 -1.08 5.51
CA LYS A 179 11.32 -1.32 6.73
C LYS A 179 11.40 -0.15 7.70
N LYS A 180 12.60 0.40 7.91
CA LYS A 180 12.80 1.57 8.77
C LYS A 180 12.02 2.76 8.24
N HIS A 181 12.15 3.06 6.94
CA HIS A 181 11.38 4.16 6.33
C HIS A 181 9.87 3.99 6.49
N ILE A 182 9.33 2.78 6.29
CA ILE A 182 7.89 2.53 6.45
C ILE A 182 7.44 2.79 7.88
N LYS A 183 8.21 2.36 8.89
CA LYS A 183 7.91 2.63 10.30
C LYS A 183 7.92 4.13 10.62
N ASP A 184 8.95 4.85 10.19
CA ASP A 184 9.07 6.29 10.42
C ASP A 184 7.87 7.05 9.78
N PHE A 185 7.35 6.56 8.64
CA PHE A 185 6.23 7.20 7.95
C PHE A 185 4.88 6.88 8.55
N SER A 186 4.72 5.68 9.12
CA SER A 186 3.45 5.26 9.73
C SER A 186 3.04 6.11 10.93
N GLU A 187 3.96 6.85 11.53
CA GLU A 187 3.64 7.82 12.59
C GLU A 187 2.68 8.93 12.10
N THR A 188 2.70 9.23 10.81
CA THR A 188 1.94 10.35 10.23
C THR A 188 0.96 9.94 9.14
N MET A 189 1.03 8.69 8.67
CA MET A 189 0.13 8.17 7.65
C MET A 189 -0.17 6.69 7.87
N THR A 190 -1.31 6.24 7.37
CA THR A 190 -1.70 4.83 7.37
C THR A 190 -1.05 4.12 6.19
N VAL A 191 -0.58 2.89 6.38
CA VAL A 191 0.04 2.07 5.34
C VAL A 191 -0.72 0.76 5.17
N LEU A 192 -1.13 0.45 3.94
CA LEU A 192 -1.58 -0.89 3.54
C LEU A 192 -0.46 -1.54 2.73
N LEU A 193 0.17 -2.55 3.32
CA LEU A 193 1.31 -3.26 2.74
C LEU A 193 0.84 -4.60 2.16
N ILE A 194 0.96 -4.79 0.87
CA ILE A 194 0.78 -6.10 0.23
C ILE A 194 2.15 -6.74 0.12
N GLU A 195 2.36 -7.86 0.78
CA GLU A 195 3.65 -8.54 0.82
C GLU A 195 3.48 -10.06 0.87
N HIS A 196 4.49 -10.74 0.39
CA HIS A 196 4.64 -12.19 0.53
C HIS A 196 5.90 -12.57 1.33
N ASN A 197 6.79 -11.62 1.58
CA ASN A 197 7.94 -11.81 2.47
C ASN A 197 7.46 -11.72 3.93
N MET A 198 7.36 -12.90 4.59
CA MET A 198 6.84 -13.00 5.95
C MET A 198 7.73 -12.30 6.97
N ASP A 199 9.06 -12.24 6.76
CA ASP A 199 9.98 -11.54 7.67
C ASP A 199 9.72 -10.04 7.67
N VAL A 200 9.42 -9.47 6.52
CA VAL A 200 9.00 -8.07 6.40
C VAL A 200 7.68 -7.86 7.14
N VAL A 201 6.66 -8.66 6.82
CA VAL A 201 5.32 -8.56 7.43
C VAL A 201 5.39 -8.63 8.95
N MET A 202 6.06 -9.67 9.48
CA MET A 202 6.15 -9.90 10.93
C MET A 202 6.96 -8.84 11.66
N SER A 203 7.88 -8.14 10.95
CA SER A 203 8.72 -7.12 11.58
C SER A 203 8.06 -5.74 11.68
N ILE A 204 7.17 -5.37 10.74
CA ILE A 204 6.66 -4.00 10.69
C ILE A 204 5.13 -3.88 10.80
N ALA A 205 4.35 -4.91 10.49
CA ALA A 205 2.90 -4.80 10.53
C ALA A 205 2.35 -4.74 11.97
N ASP A 206 1.42 -3.82 12.22
CA ASP A 206 0.65 -3.76 13.47
C ASP A 206 -0.44 -4.85 13.46
N LYS A 207 -1.10 -5.02 12.30
CA LYS A 207 -2.09 -6.06 12.06
C LYS A 207 -1.91 -6.68 10.68
N ILE A 208 -2.32 -7.93 10.57
CA ILE A 208 -2.21 -8.73 9.36
C ILE A 208 -3.60 -9.24 8.99
N THR A 209 -3.97 -9.10 7.73
CA THR A 209 -5.18 -9.66 7.14
C THR A 209 -4.78 -10.73 6.12
N VAL A 210 -5.31 -11.93 6.25
CA VAL A 210 -5.02 -13.06 5.35
C VAL A 210 -6.17 -13.26 4.38
N LEU A 211 -5.88 -13.11 3.10
CA LEU A 211 -6.82 -13.34 2.01
C LEU A 211 -6.57 -14.71 1.38
N HIS A 212 -7.63 -15.49 1.17
CA HIS A 212 -7.57 -16.78 0.50
C HIS A 212 -8.84 -17.00 -0.31
N PHE A 213 -8.71 -17.37 -1.60
CA PHE A 213 -9.83 -17.50 -2.55
C PHE A 213 -10.86 -16.36 -2.48
N GLY A 214 -10.36 -15.11 -2.42
CA GLY A 214 -11.19 -13.92 -2.40
C GLY A 214 -11.88 -13.61 -1.08
N LYS A 215 -11.60 -14.35 0.01
CA LYS A 215 -12.17 -14.14 1.34
C LYS A 215 -11.10 -13.84 2.37
N ILE A 216 -11.42 -13.04 3.37
CA ILE A 216 -10.61 -12.94 4.58
C ILE A 216 -10.82 -14.19 5.41
N ILE A 217 -9.76 -14.96 5.66
CA ILE A 217 -9.79 -16.17 6.45
C ILE A 217 -9.27 -15.96 7.87
N SER A 218 -8.44 -14.93 8.07
CA SER A 218 -7.91 -14.58 9.39
C SER A 218 -7.50 -13.10 9.42
N GLU A 219 -7.62 -12.48 10.60
CA GLU A 219 -7.17 -11.13 10.87
C GLU A 219 -6.71 -11.01 12.32
N GLY A 220 -5.53 -10.47 12.56
CA GLY A 220 -4.99 -10.32 13.90
C GLY A 220 -3.58 -9.74 13.93
N ASP A 221 -2.97 -9.82 15.11
CA ASP A 221 -1.55 -9.54 15.28
C ASP A 221 -0.67 -10.70 14.76
N LYS A 222 0.62 -10.50 14.77
CA LYS A 222 1.59 -11.50 14.26
C LYS A 222 1.51 -12.86 14.98
N HIS A 223 1.24 -12.86 16.28
CA HIS A 223 1.16 -14.12 17.07
C HIS A 223 -0.10 -14.90 16.72
N SER A 224 -1.24 -14.23 16.63
CA SER A 224 -2.51 -14.81 16.22
C SER A 224 -2.41 -15.44 14.83
N ILE A 225 -1.81 -14.71 13.88
CA ILE A 225 -1.69 -15.18 12.48
C ILE A 225 -0.74 -16.38 12.36
N GLN A 226 0.40 -16.37 13.07
CA GLN A 226 1.35 -17.50 13.03
C GLN A 226 0.77 -18.79 13.60
N SER A 227 -0.08 -18.68 14.61
CA SER A 227 -0.70 -19.85 15.28
C SER A 227 -2.03 -20.28 14.66
N ASP A 228 -2.57 -19.55 13.69
CA ASP A 228 -3.86 -19.85 13.08
C ASP A 228 -3.77 -21.07 12.13
N PRO A 229 -4.45 -22.18 12.42
CA PRO A 229 -4.43 -23.36 11.56
C PRO A 229 -4.93 -23.11 10.13
N LEU A 230 -5.89 -22.20 9.95
CA LEU A 230 -6.41 -21.84 8.61
C LEU A 230 -5.33 -21.15 7.79
N VAL A 231 -4.52 -20.28 8.41
CA VAL A 231 -3.40 -19.61 7.76
C VAL A 231 -2.33 -20.61 7.37
N GLN A 232 -1.94 -21.48 8.31
CA GLN A 232 -0.95 -22.53 8.04
C GLN A 232 -1.39 -23.43 6.87
N LYS A 233 -2.64 -23.88 6.87
CA LYS A 233 -3.22 -24.68 5.78
C LYS A 233 -3.21 -23.92 4.44
N ALA A 234 -3.56 -22.63 4.43
CA ALA A 234 -3.59 -21.83 3.21
C ALA A 234 -2.20 -21.64 2.55
N TYR A 235 -1.13 -21.65 3.34
CA TYR A 235 0.25 -21.50 2.85
C TYR A 235 0.95 -22.82 2.57
N LEU A 236 0.66 -23.88 3.34
CA LEU A 236 1.29 -25.19 3.16
C LEU A 236 0.58 -26.08 2.15
N GLY A 237 -0.66 -25.70 1.75
CA GLY A 237 -1.55 -26.53 0.95
C GLY A 237 -2.14 -27.69 1.77
N ASP A 238 -3.13 -28.35 1.20
CA ASP A 238 -3.60 -29.64 1.72
C ASP A 238 -2.51 -30.69 1.46
N GLN A 239 -1.55 -30.84 2.37
CA GLN A 239 -0.73 -32.04 2.42
C GLN A 239 -1.61 -33.14 3.00
N CYS A 240 -2.39 -33.78 2.15
CA CYS A 240 -2.95 -35.10 2.35
C CYS A 240 -2.17 -36.11 1.53
#